data_87e2e0db911cc4457bac0bd5c27239a8
#
_entry.id   87e2e0db911cc4457bac0bd5c27239a8
#
_cell.length_a   1.000
_cell.length_b   1.000
_cell.length_c   1.000
_cell.angle_alpha   90.00
_cell.angle_beta   90.00
_cell.angle_gamma   90.00
#
_symmetry.space_group_name_H-M   'P 1'
#
loop_
_entity.id
_entity.type
_entity.pdbx_description
1 polymer ?
#
loop_
_entity_poly.entity_id
_entity_poly.type
_entity_poly.pdbx_seq_one_letter_code
_entity_poly.pdbx_strand_id
1 'polypeptide(L)'
;MADIKPFVCVRPAEDVVSAVAALPYDVYNREEAKEVVAKNPKSFLAIDRAETQFPDDVDTYDDRVYAKAAQMLKDWIADGTFIRDNRECYYIYELTMDGRTQTGIAACASIDDYANQVIKKHENTRADKEQDRICHVDTCSAQTGPIFLAYRANAVINEVVAKTKKQDALYDFVAEDGIRHRVFVISLSLIHI
;
A
#
# COMPACT_ATOMS: atom_id res chain seq x y z
N MET A 1 1.75 -14.05 -20.17
CA MET A 1 1.62 -12.63 -19.72
C MET A 1 0.91 -12.72 -18.40
N ALA A 2 1.35 -11.96 -17.39
CA ALA A 2 0.67 -12.01 -16.10
C ALA A 2 -0.75 -11.44 -16.21
N ASP A 3 -1.71 -12.09 -15.53
CA ASP A 3 -3.08 -11.61 -15.39
C ASP A 3 -3.14 -10.62 -14.24
N ILE A 4 -3.54 -9.37 -14.54
CA ILE A 4 -3.74 -8.33 -13.56
C ILE A 4 -5.16 -7.78 -13.65
N LYS A 5 -5.77 -7.50 -12.49
CA LYS A 5 -7.15 -7.02 -12.41
C LYS A 5 -7.25 -5.71 -11.61
N PRO A 6 -8.24 -4.87 -11.93
CA PRO A 6 -8.57 -3.74 -11.09
C PRO A 6 -9.15 -4.23 -9.76
N PHE A 7 -9.21 -3.34 -8.78
CA PHE A 7 -9.75 -3.65 -7.46
C PHE A 7 -10.49 -2.47 -6.84
N VAL A 8 -11.34 -2.76 -5.87
CA VAL A 8 -11.97 -1.75 -5.02
C VAL A 8 -11.00 -1.39 -3.92
N CYS A 9 -10.40 -0.21 -4.01
CA CYS A 9 -9.41 0.26 -3.05
C CYS A 9 -10.07 0.81 -1.78
N VAL A 10 -9.45 0.53 -0.64
CA VAL A 10 -9.63 1.28 0.60
C VAL A 10 -8.42 2.18 0.73
N ARG A 11 -8.62 3.48 0.78
CA ARG A 11 -7.57 4.48 0.68
C ARG A 11 -7.82 5.66 1.60
N PRO A 12 -6.79 6.43 1.98
CA PRO A 12 -6.95 7.63 2.79
C PRO A 12 -7.91 8.64 2.17
N ALA A 13 -8.64 9.39 2.97
CA ALA A 13 -9.31 10.60 2.53
C ALA A 13 -8.26 11.64 2.08
N GLU A 14 -8.64 12.52 1.14
CA GLU A 14 -7.70 13.44 0.49
C GLU A 14 -7.04 14.42 1.46
N ASP A 15 -7.80 14.86 2.46
CA ASP A 15 -7.35 15.81 3.48
C ASP A 15 -6.37 15.22 4.52
N VAL A 16 -6.29 13.89 4.62
CA VAL A 16 -5.41 13.20 5.59
C VAL A 16 -4.31 12.37 4.93
N VAL A 17 -4.27 12.27 3.61
CA VAL A 17 -3.38 11.35 2.90
C VAL A 17 -1.91 11.55 3.26
N SER A 18 -1.44 12.80 3.40
CA SER A 18 -0.05 13.09 3.77
C SER A 18 0.30 12.67 5.20
N ALA A 19 -0.68 12.72 6.11
CA ALA A 19 -0.50 12.26 7.48
C ALA A 19 -0.54 10.73 7.58
N VAL A 20 -1.32 10.07 6.74
CA VAL A 20 -1.44 8.61 6.70
C VAL A 20 -0.23 7.97 6.03
N ALA A 21 0.36 8.61 5.02
CA ALA A 21 1.51 8.07 4.31
C ALA A 21 2.67 7.75 5.27
N ALA A 22 3.21 6.55 5.14
CA ALA A 22 4.28 6.05 5.99
C ALA A 22 5.34 5.33 5.14
N LEU A 23 6.57 5.29 5.62
CA LEU A 23 7.59 4.42 5.08
C LEU A 23 7.22 2.95 5.34
N PRO A 24 7.79 1.99 4.58
CA PRO A 24 7.58 0.56 4.82
C PRO A 24 7.84 0.18 6.28
N TYR A 25 7.03 -0.73 6.79
CA TYR A 25 7.04 -1.12 8.22
C TYR A 25 8.39 -1.65 8.72
N ASP A 26 9.22 -2.20 7.85
CA ASP A 26 10.51 -2.82 8.13
C ASP A 26 11.69 -1.83 8.15
N VAL A 27 11.43 -0.57 7.81
CA VAL A 27 12.43 0.51 7.90
C VAL A 27 12.73 0.89 9.37
N TYR A 28 11.77 0.68 10.26
CA TYR A 28 11.85 1.09 11.66
C TYR A 28 12.08 -0.10 12.60
N ASN A 29 12.91 0.07 13.61
CA ASN A 29 12.86 -0.76 14.79
C ASN A 29 11.63 -0.42 15.65
N ARG A 30 11.38 -1.16 16.76
CA ARG A 30 10.18 -0.98 17.58
C ARG A 30 10.11 0.39 18.25
N GLU A 31 11.23 0.88 18.76
CA GLU A 31 11.32 2.17 19.47
C GLU A 31 11.08 3.33 18.51
N GLU A 32 11.75 3.30 17.36
CA GLU A 32 11.56 4.28 16.28
C GLU A 32 10.11 4.30 15.79
N ALA A 33 9.50 3.14 15.59
CA ALA A 33 8.10 3.05 15.19
C ALA A 33 7.15 3.67 16.23
N LYS A 34 7.41 3.45 17.54
CA LYS A 34 6.66 4.10 18.63
C LYS A 34 6.78 5.61 18.59
N GLU A 35 8.00 6.14 18.37
CA GLU A 35 8.20 7.58 18.27
C GLU A 35 7.45 8.20 17.08
N VAL A 36 7.47 7.54 15.91
CA VAL A 36 6.74 8.00 14.73
C VAL A 36 5.24 8.02 14.99
N VAL A 37 4.69 6.95 15.55
CA VAL A 37 3.26 6.84 15.85
C VAL A 37 2.84 7.81 16.96
N ALA A 38 3.70 8.05 17.95
CA ALA A 38 3.42 9.04 19.01
C ALA A 38 3.36 10.48 18.47
N LYS A 39 4.21 10.81 17.49
CA LYS A 39 4.21 12.12 16.82
C LYS A 39 3.04 12.27 15.85
N ASN A 40 2.72 11.20 15.14
CA ASN A 40 1.64 11.17 14.16
C ASN A 40 0.76 9.92 14.33
N PRO A 41 -0.27 9.98 15.19
CA PRO A 41 -1.18 8.85 15.45
C PRO A 41 -2.00 8.40 14.24
N LYS A 42 -2.06 9.20 13.17
CA LYS A 42 -2.71 8.86 11.90
C LYS A 42 -1.75 8.21 10.89
N SER A 43 -0.47 8.07 11.21
CA SER A 43 0.46 7.33 10.35
C SER A 43 -0.02 5.89 10.16
N PHE A 44 0.00 5.39 8.91
CA PHE A 44 -0.36 4.00 8.60
C PHE A 44 0.54 2.99 9.33
N LEU A 45 1.71 3.42 9.73
CA LEU A 45 2.62 2.64 10.58
C LEU A 45 1.94 2.15 11.86
N ALA A 46 0.96 2.90 12.39
CA ALA A 46 0.19 2.49 13.57
C ALA A 46 -0.65 1.21 13.34
N ILE A 47 -1.02 0.92 12.09
CA ILE A 47 -1.70 -0.31 11.69
C ILE A 47 -0.68 -1.40 11.34
N ASP A 48 0.33 -1.09 10.53
CA ASP A 48 1.35 -2.05 10.11
C ASP A 48 2.26 -2.52 11.25
N ARG A 49 2.46 -1.66 12.25
CA ARG A 49 3.26 -1.89 13.47
C ARG A 49 2.39 -1.67 14.70
N ALA A 50 1.27 -2.42 14.78
CA ALA A 50 0.27 -2.23 15.84
C ALA A 50 0.80 -2.55 17.25
N GLU A 51 1.94 -3.25 17.37
CA GLU A 51 2.64 -3.43 18.65
C GLU A 51 3.10 -2.12 19.28
N THR A 52 3.17 -1.03 18.50
CA THR A 52 3.44 0.32 19.02
C THR A 52 2.38 0.81 20.00
N GLN A 53 1.18 0.20 19.98
CA GLN A 53 0.05 0.51 20.86
C GLN A 53 0.10 -0.27 22.19
N PHE A 54 1.12 -1.11 22.39
CA PHE A 54 1.25 -1.99 23.55
C PHE A 54 2.53 -1.69 24.36
N PRO A 55 2.57 -2.06 25.64
CA PRO A 55 3.80 -2.06 26.43
C PRO A 55 4.89 -2.95 25.82
N ASP A 56 6.15 -2.72 26.22
CA ASP A 56 7.31 -3.39 25.59
C ASP A 56 7.41 -4.89 25.89
N ASP A 57 6.77 -5.35 26.95
CA ASP A 57 6.70 -6.75 27.34
C ASP A 57 5.71 -7.58 26.48
N VAL A 58 4.90 -6.93 25.64
CA VAL A 58 4.03 -7.62 24.68
C VAL A 58 4.84 -8.00 23.45
N ASP A 59 4.79 -9.29 23.10
CA ASP A 59 5.44 -9.82 21.90
C ASP A 59 4.85 -9.15 20.63
N THR A 60 5.72 -8.80 19.68
CA THR A 60 5.34 -8.18 18.39
C THR A 60 4.37 -9.08 17.59
N TYR A 61 4.48 -10.39 17.79
CA TYR A 61 3.68 -11.40 17.09
C TYR A 61 2.52 -11.96 17.94
N ASP A 62 2.14 -11.28 19.01
CA ASP A 62 0.99 -11.66 19.83
C ASP A 62 -0.32 -11.43 19.05
N ASP A 63 -1.28 -12.36 19.17
CA ASP A 63 -2.58 -12.27 18.48
C ASP A 63 -3.32 -10.95 18.75
N ARG A 64 -3.12 -10.36 19.95
CA ARG A 64 -3.70 -9.07 20.32
C ARG A 64 -3.19 -7.93 19.45
N VAL A 65 -1.95 -8.02 18.94
CA VAL A 65 -1.35 -7.02 18.05
C VAL A 65 -2.07 -7.05 16.71
N TYR A 66 -2.27 -8.23 16.12
CA TYR A 66 -3.02 -8.37 14.87
C TYR A 66 -4.49 -7.94 15.02
N ALA A 67 -5.13 -8.31 16.13
CA ALA A 67 -6.49 -7.89 16.43
C ALA A 67 -6.60 -6.35 16.55
N LYS A 68 -5.58 -5.69 17.13
CA LYS A 68 -5.50 -4.23 17.21
C LYS A 68 -5.37 -3.58 15.84
N ALA A 69 -4.51 -4.10 14.96
CA ALA A 69 -4.38 -3.64 13.58
C ALA A 69 -5.72 -3.70 12.83
N ALA A 70 -6.39 -4.85 12.91
CA ALA A 70 -7.70 -5.06 12.29
C ALA A 70 -8.77 -4.10 12.85
N GLN A 71 -8.77 -3.87 14.16
CA GLN A 71 -9.69 -2.94 14.80
C GLN A 71 -9.43 -1.50 14.33
N MET A 72 -8.17 -1.06 14.31
CA MET A 72 -7.81 0.28 13.85
C MET A 72 -8.19 0.51 12.38
N LEU A 73 -7.96 -0.49 11.51
CA LEU A 73 -8.37 -0.41 10.11
C LEU A 73 -9.89 -0.21 9.97
N LYS A 74 -10.68 -0.96 10.74
CA LYS A 74 -12.14 -0.81 10.78
C LYS A 74 -12.58 0.56 11.30
N ASP A 75 -11.95 1.03 12.36
CA ASP A 75 -12.26 2.32 12.97
C ASP A 75 -11.96 3.47 11.99
N TRP A 76 -10.83 3.39 11.27
CA TRP A 76 -10.46 4.42 10.30
C TRP A 76 -11.32 4.39 9.03
N ILE A 77 -11.92 3.27 8.68
CA ILE A 77 -12.95 3.20 7.64
C ILE A 77 -14.26 3.80 8.16
N ALA A 78 -14.62 3.51 9.41
CA ALA A 78 -15.88 3.98 10.00
C ALA A 78 -15.88 5.50 10.28
N ASP A 79 -14.74 6.06 10.66
CA ASP A 79 -14.59 7.51 10.93
C ASP A 79 -14.32 8.36 9.68
N GLY A 80 -14.15 7.72 8.51
CA GLY A 80 -13.89 8.39 7.24
C GLY A 80 -12.43 8.75 6.99
N THR A 81 -11.50 8.39 7.88
CA THR A 81 -10.04 8.50 7.62
C THR A 81 -9.67 7.71 6.37
N PHE A 82 -10.27 6.53 6.19
CA PHE A 82 -10.23 5.77 4.94
C PHE A 82 -11.57 5.77 4.23
N ILE A 83 -11.48 5.88 2.91
CA ILE A 83 -12.62 5.81 2.00
C ILE A 83 -12.52 4.53 1.19
N ARG A 84 -13.62 3.79 1.09
CA ARG A 84 -13.74 2.66 0.17
C ARG A 84 -14.26 3.18 -1.17
N ASP A 85 -13.53 2.94 -2.24
CA ASP A 85 -13.99 3.27 -3.59
C ASP A 85 -15.25 2.48 -3.96
N ASN A 86 -16.10 3.07 -4.78
CA ASN A 86 -17.38 2.48 -5.18
C ASN A 86 -17.31 1.63 -6.46
N ARG A 87 -16.13 1.50 -7.04
CA ARG A 87 -15.87 0.73 -8.26
C ARG A 87 -14.44 0.21 -8.29
N GLU A 88 -14.22 -0.82 -9.09
CA GLU A 88 -12.89 -1.35 -9.37
C GLU A 88 -12.11 -0.42 -10.29
N CYS A 89 -10.88 -0.11 -9.93
CA CYS A 89 -9.96 0.73 -10.68
C CYS A 89 -8.55 0.16 -10.68
N TYR A 90 -7.74 0.58 -11.65
CA TYR A 90 -6.28 0.57 -11.55
C TYR A 90 -5.82 1.92 -11.06
N TYR A 91 -4.67 1.96 -10.38
CA TYR A 91 -4.08 3.22 -9.94
C TYR A 91 -2.67 3.34 -10.51
N ILE A 92 -2.32 4.54 -10.94
CA ILE A 92 -0.93 4.88 -11.26
C ILE A 92 -0.34 5.52 -10.00
N TYR A 93 0.74 4.96 -9.52
CA TYR A 93 1.48 5.51 -8.40
C TYR A 93 2.85 6.00 -8.88
N GLU A 94 3.13 7.26 -8.63
CA GLU A 94 4.33 7.94 -9.05
C GLU A 94 5.08 8.52 -7.85
N LEU A 95 6.36 8.17 -7.77
CA LEU A 95 7.30 8.67 -6.76
C LEU A 95 8.37 9.51 -7.45
N THR A 96 8.64 10.70 -6.94
CA THR A 96 9.73 11.56 -7.42
C THR A 96 10.69 11.86 -6.27
N MET A 97 11.95 11.43 -6.43
CA MET A 97 13.05 11.64 -5.50
C MET A 97 14.25 12.18 -6.28
N ASP A 98 14.86 13.26 -5.82
CA ASP A 98 16.05 13.89 -6.43
C ASP A 98 15.90 14.14 -7.94
N GLY A 99 14.72 14.58 -8.37
CA GLY A 99 14.42 14.84 -9.77
C GLY A 99 14.17 13.58 -10.63
N ARG A 100 14.33 12.39 -10.07
CA ARG A 100 14.04 11.12 -10.73
C ARG A 100 12.65 10.64 -10.38
N THR A 101 11.84 10.37 -11.39
CA THR A 101 10.48 9.87 -11.23
C THR A 101 10.39 8.40 -11.60
N GLN A 102 9.80 7.60 -10.69
CA GLN A 102 9.41 6.21 -10.92
C GLN A 102 7.89 6.12 -10.96
N THR A 103 7.36 5.41 -11.95
CA THR A 103 5.91 5.24 -12.13
C THR A 103 5.57 3.75 -12.13
N GLY A 104 4.60 3.35 -11.33
CA GLY A 104 4.07 2.00 -11.24
C GLY A 104 2.56 1.95 -11.43
N ILE A 105 2.02 0.76 -11.68
CA ILE A 105 0.58 0.49 -11.71
C ILE A 105 0.24 -0.38 -10.51
N ALA A 106 -0.69 0.07 -9.67
CA ALA A 106 -1.26 -0.75 -8.62
C ALA A 106 -2.48 -1.51 -9.16
N ALA A 107 -2.46 -2.82 -8.97
CA ALA A 107 -3.46 -3.77 -9.43
C ALA A 107 -3.41 -5.05 -8.59
N CYS A 108 -4.41 -5.92 -8.71
CA CYS A 108 -4.33 -7.29 -8.22
C CYS A 108 -3.66 -8.19 -9.27
N ALA A 109 -2.63 -8.91 -8.85
CA ALA A 109 -1.99 -9.94 -9.68
C ALA A 109 -2.54 -11.33 -9.33
N SER A 110 -2.67 -12.21 -10.33
CA SER A 110 -3.12 -13.59 -10.12
C SER A 110 -2.11 -14.36 -9.28
N ILE A 111 -2.59 -15.02 -8.23
CA ILE A 111 -1.79 -15.95 -7.42
C ILE A 111 -1.39 -17.19 -8.20
N ASP A 112 -2.19 -17.61 -9.18
CA ASP A 112 -1.87 -18.74 -10.05
C ASP A 112 -0.66 -18.42 -10.93
N ASP A 113 -0.51 -17.18 -11.38
CA ASP A 113 0.67 -16.73 -12.12
C ASP A 113 1.93 -16.78 -11.27
N TYR A 114 1.81 -16.58 -9.97
CA TYR A 114 2.91 -16.76 -9.05
C TYR A 114 3.22 -18.24 -8.84
N ALA A 115 2.22 -19.09 -8.63
CA ALA A 115 2.38 -20.54 -8.47
C ALA A 115 2.97 -21.18 -9.72
N ASN A 116 2.55 -20.74 -10.92
CA ASN A 116 3.00 -21.24 -12.21
C ASN A 116 4.29 -20.55 -12.73
N GLN A 117 4.94 -19.71 -11.91
CA GLN A 117 6.18 -19.01 -12.24
C GLN A 117 6.10 -18.06 -13.46
N VAL A 118 4.92 -17.61 -13.82
CA VAL A 118 4.71 -16.50 -14.76
C VAL A 118 5.22 -15.22 -14.10
N ILE A 119 4.87 -15.02 -12.83
CA ILE A 119 5.47 -14.04 -11.93
C ILE A 119 6.61 -14.74 -11.18
N LYS A 120 7.84 -14.27 -11.39
CA LYS A 120 9.03 -14.89 -10.81
C LYS A 120 9.36 -14.27 -9.46
N LYS A 121 9.74 -15.14 -8.51
CA LYS A 121 10.32 -14.70 -7.24
C LYS A 121 11.64 -13.95 -7.48
N HIS A 122 11.84 -12.87 -6.75
CA HIS A 122 13.12 -12.18 -6.67
C HIS A 122 14.05 -12.89 -5.68
N GLU A 123 13.52 -13.20 -4.50
CA GLU A 123 14.24 -13.84 -3.39
C GLU A 123 13.31 -14.72 -2.56
N ASN A 124 13.87 -15.48 -1.64
CA ASN A 124 13.10 -16.22 -0.65
C ASN A 124 12.89 -15.35 0.59
N THR A 125 11.65 -15.09 0.94
CA THR A 125 11.30 -14.42 2.17
C THR A 125 11.65 -15.30 3.38
N ARG A 126 12.12 -14.72 4.47
CA ARG A 126 12.32 -15.42 5.73
C ARG A 126 10.99 -15.94 6.25
N ALA A 127 10.97 -17.19 6.73
CA ALA A 127 9.73 -17.86 7.17
C ALA A 127 9.01 -17.13 8.32
N ASP A 128 9.76 -16.52 9.25
CA ASP A 128 9.19 -15.72 10.35
C ASP A 128 8.47 -14.46 9.83
N LYS A 129 9.02 -13.80 8.83
CA LYS A 129 8.41 -12.61 8.22
C LYS A 129 7.23 -12.97 7.33
N GLU A 130 7.30 -14.08 6.61
CA GLU A 130 6.18 -14.60 5.84
C GLU A 130 4.99 -14.92 6.75
N GLN A 131 5.23 -15.64 7.84
CA GLN A 131 4.19 -15.97 8.82
C GLN A 131 3.56 -14.72 9.45
N ASP A 132 4.37 -13.74 9.82
CA ASP A 132 3.90 -12.45 10.33
C ASP A 132 2.93 -11.77 9.35
N ARG A 133 3.31 -11.68 8.08
CA ARG A 133 2.46 -11.04 7.06
C ARG A 133 1.19 -11.84 6.76
N ILE A 134 1.26 -13.17 6.79
CA ILE A 134 0.08 -14.04 6.68
C ILE A 134 -0.91 -13.73 7.80
N CYS A 135 -0.46 -13.74 9.06
CA CYS A 135 -1.31 -13.45 10.22
C CYS A 135 -1.92 -12.03 10.12
N HIS A 136 -1.12 -11.04 9.74
CA HIS A 136 -1.59 -9.66 9.60
C HIS A 136 -2.67 -9.52 8.52
N VAL A 137 -2.43 -10.03 7.31
CA VAL A 137 -3.36 -9.96 6.18
C VAL A 137 -4.64 -10.73 6.48
N ASP A 138 -4.54 -11.93 7.07
CA ASP A 138 -5.69 -12.77 7.41
C ASP A 138 -6.58 -12.09 8.46
N THR A 139 -5.97 -11.57 9.54
CA THR A 139 -6.71 -10.92 10.63
C THR A 139 -7.34 -9.60 10.18
N CYS A 140 -6.63 -8.79 9.38
CA CYS A 140 -7.16 -7.55 8.82
C CYS A 140 -8.20 -7.79 7.71
N SER A 141 -8.24 -9.00 7.12
CA SER A 141 -8.98 -9.31 5.89
C SER A 141 -8.69 -8.29 4.78
N ALA A 142 -7.45 -7.84 4.68
CA ALA A 142 -7.01 -6.81 3.75
C ALA A 142 -5.51 -6.94 3.45
N GLN A 143 -5.14 -6.69 2.20
CA GLN A 143 -3.75 -6.52 1.80
C GLN A 143 -3.32 -5.09 2.13
N THR A 144 -2.59 -4.91 3.22
CA THR A 144 -2.18 -3.60 3.75
C THR A 144 -0.88 -3.09 3.15
N GLY A 145 -0.01 -3.99 2.68
CA GLY A 145 1.27 -3.66 2.04
C GLY A 145 1.35 -4.18 0.60
N PRO A 146 1.38 -3.31 -0.42
CA PRO A 146 1.52 -3.75 -1.80
C PRO A 146 2.92 -4.33 -2.03
N ILE A 147 2.99 -5.38 -2.86
CA ILE A 147 4.27 -5.96 -3.31
C ILE A 147 4.76 -5.24 -4.55
N PHE A 148 6.08 -5.14 -4.69
CA PHE A 148 6.70 -4.55 -5.87
C PHE A 148 7.01 -5.62 -6.91
N LEU A 149 6.46 -5.44 -8.12
CA LEU A 149 6.71 -6.32 -9.27
C LEU A 149 7.31 -5.50 -10.42
N ALA A 150 8.42 -5.98 -10.98
CA ALA A 150 9.00 -5.41 -12.19
C ALA A 150 8.42 -6.09 -13.44
N TYR A 151 8.13 -5.32 -14.47
CA TYR A 151 7.68 -5.84 -15.76
C TYR A 151 8.47 -5.25 -16.92
N ARG A 152 8.50 -5.94 -18.04
CA ARG A 152 9.12 -5.43 -19.26
C ARG A 152 8.27 -4.33 -19.86
N ALA A 153 8.91 -3.25 -20.33
CA ALA A 153 8.22 -2.14 -20.97
C ALA A 153 7.23 -2.62 -22.04
N ASN A 154 6.02 -2.04 -22.04
CA ASN A 154 4.95 -2.34 -22.96
C ASN A 154 4.37 -1.03 -23.50
N ALA A 155 4.33 -0.88 -24.82
CA ALA A 155 3.89 0.36 -25.46
C ALA A 155 2.45 0.74 -25.11
N VAL A 156 1.54 -0.24 -25.05
CA VAL A 156 0.12 -0.02 -24.69
C VAL A 156 0.00 0.49 -23.25
N ILE A 157 0.71 -0.14 -22.32
CA ILE A 157 0.73 0.30 -20.92
C ILE A 157 1.29 1.72 -20.82
N ASN A 158 2.40 1.99 -21.49
CA ASN A 158 3.04 3.31 -21.48
C ASN A 158 2.11 4.41 -22.02
N GLU A 159 1.34 4.12 -23.07
CA GLU A 159 0.36 5.04 -23.63
C GLU A 159 -0.79 5.33 -22.64
N VAL A 160 -1.36 4.29 -22.01
CA VAL A 160 -2.40 4.44 -20.99
C VAL A 160 -1.89 5.28 -19.82
N VAL A 161 -0.68 4.98 -19.33
CA VAL A 161 -0.05 5.75 -18.25
C VAL A 161 0.13 7.22 -18.66
N ALA A 162 0.69 7.47 -19.84
CA ALA A 162 0.93 8.83 -20.32
C ALA A 162 -0.37 9.63 -20.51
N LYS A 163 -1.44 8.98 -20.98
CA LYS A 163 -2.77 9.59 -21.14
C LYS A 163 -3.40 9.91 -19.76
N THR A 164 -3.33 8.96 -18.81
CA THR A 164 -3.92 9.13 -17.48
C THR A 164 -3.22 10.24 -16.69
N LYS A 165 -1.91 10.36 -16.80
CA LYS A 165 -1.12 11.41 -16.11
C LYS A 165 -1.40 12.84 -16.61
N LYS A 166 -2.17 13.03 -17.69
CA LYS A 166 -2.66 14.34 -18.11
C LYS A 166 -3.92 14.80 -17.37
N GLN A 167 -4.53 13.93 -16.60
CA GLN A 167 -5.68 14.24 -15.74
C GLN A 167 -5.19 14.78 -14.39
N ASP A 168 -6.11 15.33 -13.60
CA ASP A 168 -5.82 15.70 -12.24
C ASP A 168 -5.48 14.45 -11.40
N ALA A 169 -4.47 14.59 -10.57
CA ALA A 169 -4.08 13.54 -9.65
C ALA A 169 -5.12 13.38 -8.55
N LEU A 170 -5.41 12.15 -8.15
CA LEU A 170 -6.20 11.86 -6.94
C LEU A 170 -5.45 12.35 -5.68
N TYR A 171 -4.13 12.15 -5.65
CA TYR A 171 -3.24 12.68 -4.62
C TYR A 171 -2.01 13.29 -5.26
N ASP A 172 -1.55 14.40 -4.68
CA ASP A 172 -0.29 15.05 -5.04
C ASP A 172 0.26 15.77 -3.81
N PHE A 173 1.26 15.17 -3.14
CA PHE A 173 1.86 15.72 -1.94
C PHE A 173 3.35 15.36 -1.85
N VAL A 174 4.08 16.10 -1.01
CA VAL A 174 5.46 15.81 -0.66
C VAL A 174 5.49 15.31 0.79
N ALA A 175 6.07 14.13 1.02
CA ALA A 175 6.24 13.55 2.34
C ALA A 175 7.41 14.22 3.10
N GLU A 176 7.53 13.94 4.40
CA GLU A 176 8.57 14.54 5.26
C GLU A 176 10.01 14.21 4.79
N ASP A 177 10.19 13.08 4.11
CA ASP A 177 11.47 12.66 3.51
C ASP A 177 11.82 13.39 2.20
N GLY A 178 10.97 14.33 1.75
CA GLY A 178 11.12 15.09 0.52
C GLY A 178 10.70 14.36 -0.75
N ILE A 179 10.17 13.15 -0.65
CA ILE A 179 9.65 12.39 -1.79
C ILE A 179 8.26 12.91 -2.16
N ARG A 180 8.07 13.26 -3.44
CA ARG A 180 6.75 13.61 -3.96
C ARG A 180 6.00 12.36 -4.37
N HIS A 181 4.78 12.24 -3.89
CA HIS A 181 3.85 11.17 -4.18
C HIS A 181 2.71 11.69 -5.04
N ARG A 182 2.44 11.03 -6.17
CA ARG A 182 1.25 11.28 -6.98
C ARG A 182 0.51 9.99 -7.27
N VAL A 183 -0.80 10.04 -7.17
CA VAL A 183 -1.67 8.91 -7.50
C VAL A 183 -2.72 9.36 -8.51
N PHE A 184 -2.94 8.56 -9.56
CA PHE A 184 -3.96 8.78 -10.56
C PHE A 184 -4.85 7.55 -10.67
N VAL A 185 -6.12 7.75 -11.03
CA VAL A 185 -7.10 6.65 -11.16
C VAL A 185 -7.33 6.34 -12.63
N ILE A 186 -7.22 5.08 -12.99
CA ILE A 186 -7.66 4.56 -14.29
C ILE A 186 -9.00 3.84 -14.10
N SER A 187 -10.10 4.48 -14.50
CA SER A 187 -11.41 3.82 -14.51
C SER A 187 -11.57 2.96 -15.78
N LEU A 188 -12.28 1.83 -15.64
CA LEU A 188 -12.49 0.88 -16.74
C LEU A 188 -13.15 1.52 -17.98
N SER A 189 -13.89 2.61 -17.82
CA SER A 189 -14.45 3.38 -18.95
C SER A 189 -13.40 4.01 -19.87
N LEU A 190 -12.14 4.10 -19.42
CA LEU A 190 -11.01 4.62 -20.20
C LEU A 190 -10.20 3.52 -20.91
N ILE A 191 -10.47 2.25 -20.61
CA ILE A 191 -9.71 1.10 -21.15
C ILE A 191 -10.42 0.46 -22.37
N HIS A 192 -11.57 0.99 -22.79
CA HIS A 192 -12.18 0.58 -24.08
C HIS A 192 -11.33 1.09 -25.26
N ILE A 193 -10.18 0.47 -25.39
CA ILE A 193 -9.33 0.57 -26.59
C ILE A 193 -9.13 -0.82 -27.15
#